data_f9ee068d5b10c66d358035b3dcf90bcc
#
_entry.id   f9ee068d5b10c66d358035b3dcf90bcc
#
_cell.length_a   1.000
_cell.length_b   1.000
_cell.length_c   1.000
_cell.angle_alpha   90.00
_cell.angle_beta   90.00
_cell.angle_gamma   90.00
#
_symmetry.space_group_name_H-M   'P 1'
#
loop_
_entity.id
_entity.type
_entity.pdbx_description
1 polymer ?
#
loop_
_entity_poly.entity_id
_entity_poly.type
_entity_poly.pdbx_seq_one_letter_code
_entity_poly.pdbx_strand_id
1 'polypeptide(L)'
;MRLTGNQTLLSFSLIISLLVMSQSALATNGYYTHGLGIKNKSMAGAGTASPDEAMAATVNPASAVLVKDAWEVGLSIFSPKRRYTASSSQAMGNGGAFTLSEGTLDSGSEYFPIPYFGRTWHLTDDSAVAFNFYGRGGMNTDYNGGSATLDPDGPGPAPVSTLPGVYGGGATGVDLMQAFMDVTYAHRMDNVSFGIGGVFAIQRFEANGLALFGGY
;
A
#
# COMPACT_ATOMS: atom_id res chain seq x y z
N MET A 1 39.17 -21.98 -11.41
CA MET A 1 39.33 -20.95 -12.45
C MET A 1 39.80 -19.66 -11.78
N ARG A 2 41.08 -19.23 -11.95
CA ARG A 2 41.57 -17.99 -11.33
C ARG A 2 41.15 -16.81 -12.24
N LEU A 3 40.34 -15.93 -11.71
CA LEU A 3 39.99 -14.68 -12.42
C LEU A 3 41.27 -13.85 -12.59
N THR A 4 41.50 -13.33 -13.80
CA THR A 4 42.60 -12.43 -14.06
C THR A 4 42.33 -11.08 -13.39
N GLY A 5 43.38 -10.36 -12.95
CA GLY A 5 43.24 -9.12 -12.18
C GLY A 5 42.30 -8.07 -12.83
N ASN A 6 42.24 -8.05 -14.19
CA ASN A 6 41.33 -7.17 -14.91
C ASN A 6 39.84 -7.55 -14.75
N GLN A 7 39.54 -8.85 -14.65
CA GLN A 7 38.16 -9.30 -14.46
C GLN A 7 37.67 -8.99 -13.05
N THR A 8 38.55 -9.07 -12.07
CA THR A 8 38.22 -8.70 -10.66
C THR A 8 37.98 -7.19 -10.54
N LEU A 9 38.78 -6.37 -11.18
CA LEU A 9 38.61 -4.92 -11.21
C LEU A 9 37.32 -4.50 -11.92
N LEU A 10 36.96 -5.12 -13.05
CA LEU A 10 35.72 -4.89 -13.76
C LEU A 10 34.49 -5.30 -12.93
N SER A 11 34.54 -6.43 -12.26
CA SER A 11 33.46 -6.89 -11.37
C SER A 11 33.28 -5.96 -10.17
N PHE A 12 34.37 -5.49 -9.59
CA PHE A 12 34.33 -4.54 -8.45
C PHE A 12 33.81 -3.17 -8.87
N SER A 13 34.19 -2.69 -10.05
CA SER A 13 33.68 -1.43 -10.63
C SER A 13 32.18 -1.51 -10.95
N LEU A 14 31.70 -2.64 -11.45
CA LEU A 14 30.29 -2.86 -11.74
C LEU A 14 29.43 -2.89 -10.45
N ILE A 15 29.93 -3.52 -9.40
CA ILE A 15 29.26 -3.56 -8.08
C ILE A 15 29.19 -2.17 -7.47
N ILE A 16 30.28 -1.39 -7.54
CA ILE A 16 30.30 0.00 -7.05
C ILE A 16 29.34 0.87 -7.86
N SER A 17 29.29 0.71 -9.18
CA SER A 17 28.37 1.46 -10.04
C SER A 17 26.90 1.16 -9.71
N LEU A 18 26.56 -0.10 -9.43
CA LEU A 18 25.22 -0.50 -9.01
C LEU A 18 24.84 0.05 -7.62
N LEU A 19 25.80 0.15 -6.71
CA LEU A 19 25.60 0.73 -5.38
C LEU A 19 25.43 2.26 -5.41
N VAL A 20 26.11 2.94 -6.32
CA VAL A 20 26.01 4.41 -6.48
C VAL A 20 24.74 4.82 -7.21
N MET A 21 24.15 3.94 -8.02
CA MET A 21 22.87 4.19 -8.70
C MET A 21 21.64 3.93 -7.83
N SER A 22 21.79 3.46 -6.58
CA SER A 22 20.69 3.41 -5.63
C SER A 22 20.32 4.83 -5.21
N GLN A 23 19.48 5.47 -6.00
CA GLN A 23 18.78 6.68 -5.60
C GLN A 23 18.01 6.36 -4.32
N SER A 24 18.10 7.20 -3.31
CA SER A 24 17.25 7.12 -2.14
C SER A 24 15.81 7.18 -2.62
N ALA A 25 15.16 6.02 -2.69
CA ALA A 25 13.73 5.98 -2.98
C ALA A 25 13.04 6.67 -1.81
N LEU A 26 12.64 7.93 -1.99
CA LEU A 26 11.81 8.68 -1.06
C LEU A 26 10.34 8.19 -1.12
N ALA A 27 10.12 6.96 -1.57
CA ALA A 27 8.83 6.32 -1.57
C ALA A 27 8.54 5.83 -0.15
N THR A 28 7.49 6.35 0.45
CA THR A 28 6.87 5.73 1.64
C THR A 28 6.17 4.45 1.20
N ASN A 29 6.00 3.48 2.09
CA ASN A 29 5.17 2.31 1.81
C ASN A 29 3.69 2.67 1.54
N GLY A 30 3.37 3.95 1.61
CA GLY A 30 2.04 4.48 1.39
C GLY A 30 1.02 3.81 2.30
N TYR A 31 0.00 3.21 1.70
CA TYR A 31 -1.07 2.51 2.40
C TYR A 31 -0.83 1.00 2.56
N TYR A 32 0.35 0.50 2.22
CA TYR A 32 0.70 -0.91 2.40
C TYR A 32 1.19 -1.21 3.81
N THR A 33 0.79 -2.37 4.35
CA THR A 33 1.31 -2.85 5.62
C THR A 33 2.74 -3.38 5.46
N HIS A 34 3.57 -3.18 6.50
CA HIS A 34 4.87 -3.82 6.59
C HIS A 34 4.70 -5.29 6.94
N GLY A 35 5.10 -6.17 6.04
CA GLY A 35 5.00 -7.62 6.22
C GLY A 35 3.59 -8.18 6.00
N LEU A 36 3.54 -9.43 5.62
CA LEU A 36 2.35 -10.28 5.49
C LEU A 36 2.56 -11.53 6.35
N GLY A 37 1.50 -12.01 6.96
CA GLY A 37 1.61 -13.02 8.02
C GLY A 37 1.97 -12.43 9.38
N ILE A 38 1.78 -13.19 10.44
CA ILE A 38 1.89 -12.66 11.80
C ILE A 38 3.36 -12.50 12.23
N LYS A 39 4.22 -13.45 11.83
CA LYS A 39 5.63 -13.43 12.19
C LYS A 39 6.37 -12.31 11.46
N ASN A 40 6.14 -12.18 10.15
CA ASN A 40 6.74 -11.11 9.37
C ASN A 40 6.27 -9.72 9.84
N LYS A 41 5.00 -9.56 10.19
CA LYS A 41 4.49 -8.34 10.81
C LYS A 41 5.14 -8.02 12.16
N SER A 42 5.37 -9.04 13.00
CA SER A 42 6.03 -8.85 14.30
C SER A 42 7.47 -8.35 14.18
N MET A 43 8.11 -8.62 13.03
CA MET A 43 9.44 -8.14 12.68
C MET A 43 9.40 -6.85 11.82
N ALA A 44 8.27 -6.16 11.77
CA ALA A 44 8.07 -4.97 10.94
C ALA A 44 8.41 -5.17 9.45
N GLY A 45 8.19 -6.38 8.92
CA GLY A 45 8.45 -6.74 7.53
C GLY A 45 9.87 -7.23 7.24
N ALA A 46 10.74 -7.38 8.24
CA ALA A 46 12.14 -7.79 8.06
C ALA A 46 12.34 -9.30 7.81
N GLY A 47 11.28 -10.07 7.54
CA GLY A 47 11.31 -11.53 7.39
C GLY A 47 11.78 -12.06 6.04
N THR A 48 12.23 -11.22 5.11
CA THR A 48 12.58 -11.62 3.73
C THR A 48 13.60 -12.76 3.64
N ALA A 49 14.59 -12.76 4.53
CA ALA A 49 15.66 -13.77 4.57
C ALA A 49 15.45 -14.84 5.65
N SER A 50 14.34 -14.77 6.39
CA SER A 50 14.02 -15.72 7.47
C SER A 50 12.60 -16.26 7.27
N PRO A 51 12.40 -17.16 6.30
CA PRO A 51 11.07 -17.72 6.02
C PRO A 51 10.67 -18.68 7.15
N ASP A 52 9.60 -18.37 7.84
CA ASP A 52 9.16 -19.12 9.02
C ASP A 52 7.61 -19.28 9.07
N GLU A 53 6.92 -18.90 8.00
CA GLU A 53 5.46 -18.96 7.90
C GLU A 53 5.00 -19.19 6.46
N ALA A 54 3.78 -19.71 6.25
CA ALA A 54 3.24 -19.99 4.91
C ALA A 54 3.12 -18.74 4.04
N MET A 55 3.01 -17.56 4.66
CA MET A 55 2.96 -16.28 3.96
C MET A 55 4.33 -15.78 3.45
N ALA A 56 5.44 -16.43 3.79
CA ALA A 56 6.79 -15.97 3.43
C ALA A 56 7.01 -15.84 1.92
N ALA A 57 6.36 -16.69 1.10
CA ALA A 57 6.44 -16.65 -0.35
C ALA A 57 5.92 -15.35 -0.97
N THR A 58 5.02 -14.63 -0.29
CA THR A 58 4.51 -13.32 -0.74
C THR A 58 5.55 -12.21 -0.73
N VAL A 59 6.61 -12.38 0.05
CA VAL A 59 7.71 -11.41 0.17
C VAL A 59 8.93 -11.88 -0.62
N ASN A 60 9.22 -13.18 -0.57
CA ASN A 60 10.32 -13.78 -1.30
C ASN A 60 9.87 -15.14 -1.87
N PRO A 61 9.62 -15.24 -3.18
CA PRO A 61 9.18 -16.48 -3.81
C PRO A 61 10.06 -17.69 -3.49
N ALA A 62 11.37 -17.50 -3.40
CA ALA A 62 12.31 -18.59 -3.06
C ALA A 62 12.08 -19.16 -1.66
N SER A 63 11.36 -18.46 -0.80
CA SER A 63 11.02 -18.92 0.55
C SER A 63 10.09 -20.13 0.57
N ALA A 64 9.31 -20.35 -0.48
CA ALA A 64 8.35 -21.45 -0.51
C ALA A 64 9.00 -22.82 -0.28
N VAL A 65 10.21 -23.06 -0.79
CA VAL A 65 10.91 -24.33 -0.61
C VAL A 65 11.62 -24.45 0.75
N LEU A 66 11.71 -23.36 1.49
CA LEU A 66 12.37 -23.33 2.81
C LEU A 66 11.36 -23.44 3.95
N VAL A 67 10.09 -23.17 3.69
CA VAL A 67 8.99 -23.31 4.65
C VAL A 67 8.43 -24.72 4.56
N LYS A 68 8.23 -25.39 5.71
CA LYS A 68 7.61 -26.71 5.75
C LYS A 68 6.19 -26.68 5.17
N ASP A 69 5.66 -27.86 4.81
CA ASP A 69 4.25 -28.00 4.46
C ASP A 69 3.38 -27.46 5.60
N ALA A 70 2.77 -26.32 5.34
CA ALA A 70 1.99 -25.60 6.33
C ALA A 70 0.84 -24.85 5.68
N TRP A 71 -0.18 -24.61 6.46
CA TRP A 71 -1.22 -23.64 6.13
C TRP A 71 -1.32 -22.62 7.26
N GLU A 72 -1.72 -21.45 6.91
CA GLU A 72 -1.87 -20.32 7.82
C GLU A 72 -3.12 -19.54 7.45
N VAL A 73 -3.88 -19.17 8.45
CA VAL A 73 -5.03 -18.25 8.30
C VAL A 73 -4.96 -17.22 9.40
N GLY A 74 -5.25 -16.00 9.07
CA GLY A 74 -5.26 -14.94 10.05
C GLY A 74 -6.12 -13.75 9.65
N LEU A 75 -6.32 -12.90 10.64
CA LEU A 75 -7.08 -11.66 10.53
C LEU A 75 -6.32 -10.56 11.26
N SER A 76 -6.07 -9.46 10.57
CA SER A 76 -5.56 -8.24 11.19
C SER A 76 -6.68 -7.21 11.27
N ILE A 77 -6.78 -6.53 12.40
CA ILE A 77 -7.64 -5.35 12.53
C ILE A 77 -6.75 -4.12 12.46
N PHE A 78 -6.92 -3.34 11.40
CA PHE A 78 -6.25 -2.06 11.24
C PHE A 78 -7.19 -0.95 11.70
N SER A 79 -6.75 -0.11 12.64
CA SER A 79 -7.58 0.95 13.21
C SER A 79 -6.86 2.30 13.20
N PRO A 80 -6.78 2.96 12.05
CA PRO A 80 -6.21 4.29 11.96
C PRO A 80 -7.21 5.35 12.42
N LYS A 81 -6.73 6.31 13.19
CA LYS A 81 -7.47 7.54 13.51
C LYS A 81 -7.03 8.64 12.57
N ARG A 82 -7.95 9.14 11.76
CA ARG A 82 -7.69 10.18 10.78
C ARG A 82 -8.56 11.38 11.01
N ARG A 83 -7.96 12.55 10.91
CA ARG A 83 -8.65 13.84 10.97
C ARG A 83 -7.99 14.84 10.04
N TYR A 84 -8.72 15.84 9.65
CA TYR A 84 -8.16 17.05 9.11
C TYR A 84 -8.54 18.25 9.99
N THR A 85 -7.73 19.30 9.91
CA THR A 85 -8.03 20.60 10.50
C THR A 85 -7.87 21.66 9.42
N ALA A 86 -8.92 22.42 9.18
CA ALA A 86 -8.87 23.57 8.28
C ALA A 86 -8.66 24.84 9.12
N SER A 87 -7.76 25.71 8.64
CA SER A 87 -7.56 27.05 9.17
C SER A 87 -8.43 28.05 8.43
N SER A 88 -8.53 29.29 8.98
CA SER A 88 -9.28 30.38 8.36
C SER A 88 -8.65 30.98 7.09
N SER A 89 -7.59 30.38 6.57
CA SER A 89 -6.97 30.80 5.30
C SER A 89 -7.93 30.57 4.14
N GLN A 90 -8.19 31.59 3.37
CA GLN A 90 -9.18 31.60 2.31
C GLN A 90 -8.52 31.61 0.92
N ALA A 91 -9.01 30.75 0.04
CA ALA A 91 -8.83 30.92 -1.39
C ALA A 91 -9.84 31.94 -1.88
N MET A 92 -9.38 33.04 -2.43
CA MET A 92 -10.21 34.17 -2.85
C MET A 92 -10.71 34.00 -4.30
N GLY A 93 -11.36 32.89 -4.61
CA GLY A 93 -12.08 32.67 -5.87
C GLY A 93 -11.24 32.63 -7.16
N ASN A 94 -9.94 32.81 -7.10
CA ASN A 94 -9.11 32.79 -8.31
C ASN A 94 -9.06 31.39 -8.94
N GLY A 95 -9.56 31.27 -10.15
CA GLY A 95 -9.51 30.03 -10.91
C GLY A 95 -10.48 28.94 -10.44
N GLY A 96 -11.62 29.30 -9.81
CA GLY A 96 -12.60 28.36 -9.29
C GLY A 96 -12.16 27.68 -7.98
N ALA A 97 -11.25 28.30 -7.24
CA ALA A 97 -10.85 27.82 -5.93
C ALA A 97 -11.99 27.92 -4.91
N PHE A 98 -12.02 27.01 -3.97
CA PHE A 98 -12.99 27.02 -2.87
C PHE A 98 -12.26 27.00 -1.53
N THR A 99 -12.94 27.45 -0.48
CA THR A 99 -12.43 27.52 0.89
C THR A 99 -13.13 26.49 1.75
N LEU A 100 -12.36 25.71 2.50
CA LEU A 100 -12.91 24.82 3.52
C LEU A 100 -13.34 25.65 4.73
N SER A 101 -14.46 25.31 5.34
CA SER A 101 -14.86 25.91 6.61
C SER A 101 -13.85 25.56 7.68
N GLU A 102 -13.53 26.56 8.52
CA GLU A 102 -12.65 26.38 9.66
C GLU A 102 -13.17 25.32 10.62
N GLY A 103 -12.27 24.50 11.14
CA GLY A 103 -12.61 23.47 12.11
C GLY A 103 -11.82 22.19 11.96
N THR A 104 -12.14 21.24 12.80
CA THR A 104 -11.55 19.89 12.80
C THR A 104 -12.65 18.87 12.58
N LEU A 105 -12.42 17.90 11.69
CA LEU A 105 -13.35 16.81 11.42
C LEU A 105 -12.62 15.48 11.46
N ASP A 106 -13.17 14.53 12.21
CA ASP A 106 -12.67 13.16 12.30
C ASP A 106 -13.32 12.28 11.22
N SER A 107 -12.55 11.32 10.72
CA SER A 107 -13.07 10.31 9.80
C SER A 107 -13.85 9.24 10.57
N GLY A 108 -15.05 8.91 10.13
CA GLY A 108 -15.89 7.86 10.70
C GLY A 108 -15.42 6.44 10.38
N SER A 109 -14.55 6.27 9.38
CA SER A 109 -14.01 4.96 9.00
C SER A 109 -12.81 4.60 9.87
N GLU A 110 -12.97 3.70 10.85
CA GLU A 110 -11.95 3.46 11.86
C GLU A 110 -11.45 2.01 11.96
N TYR A 111 -12.18 1.02 11.46
CA TYR A 111 -11.84 -0.39 11.65
C TYR A 111 -11.89 -1.15 10.34
N PHE A 112 -10.77 -1.79 10.00
CA PHE A 112 -10.60 -2.53 8.74
C PHE A 112 -10.11 -3.94 9.03
N PRO A 113 -10.97 -4.97 8.85
CA PRO A 113 -10.53 -6.35 8.91
C PRO A 113 -9.75 -6.71 7.64
N ILE A 114 -8.56 -7.25 7.81
CA ILE A 114 -7.67 -7.66 6.72
C ILE A 114 -7.38 -9.16 6.88
N PRO A 115 -8.15 -10.02 6.22
CA PRO A 115 -7.93 -11.46 6.26
C PRO A 115 -6.73 -11.85 5.40
N TYR A 116 -6.11 -12.98 5.76
CA TYR A 116 -5.13 -13.64 4.93
C TYR A 116 -5.18 -15.16 5.09
N PHE A 117 -4.76 -15.84 4.05
CA PHE A 117 -4.60 -17.28 3.99
C PHE A 117 -3.33 -17.61 3.22
N GLY A 118 -2.54 -18.53 3.73
CA GLY A 118 -1.35 -19.05 3.05
C GLY A 118 -1.29 -20.57 3.12
N ARG A 119 -0.81 -21.19 2.06
CA ARG A 119 -0.57 -22.62 2.01
C ARG A 119 0.69 -22.90 1.20
N THR A 120 1.57 -23.75 1.74
CA THR A 120 2.76 -24.26 1.07
C THR A 120 2.66 -25.78 0.95
N TRP A 121 3.02 -26.31 -0.21
CA TRP A 121 3.14 -27.74 -0.51
C TRP A 121 4.49 -28.05 -1.12
N HIS A 122 5.21 -29.00 -0.56
CA HIS A 122 6.38 -29.57 -1.22
C HIS A 122 5.93 -30.57 -2.29
N LEU A 123 6.51 -30.42 -3.47
CA LEU A 123 6.35 -31.37 -4.58
C LEU A 123 7.44 -32.43 -4.51
N THR A 124 8.63 -32.04 -4.08
CA THR A 124 9.80 -32.87 -3.79
C THR A 124 10.57 -32.25 -2.63
N ASP A 125 11.67 -32.90 -2.19
CA ASP A 125 12.54 -32.33 -1.14
C ASP A 125 13.14 -30.97 -1.54
N ASP A 126 13.24 -30.70 -2.84
CA ASP A 126 13.88 -29.50 -3.38
C ASP A 126 12.92 -28.57 -4.16
N SER A 127 11.64 -28.88 -4.20
CA SER A 127 10.68 -28.01 -4.89
C SER A 127 9.37 -27.87 -4.13
N ALA A 128 8.81 -26.68 -4.15
CA ALA A 128 7.55 -26.36 -3.50
C ALA A 128 6.71 -25.38 -4.32
N VAL A 129 5.41 -25.44 -4.08
CA VAL A 129 4.43 -24.42 -4.52
C VAL A 129 3.80 -23.78 -3.30
N ALA A 130 3.50 -22.48 -3.42
CA ALA A 130 2.71 -21.77 -2.43
C ALA A 130 1.53 -21.08 -3.10
N PHE A 131 0.43 -21.04 -2.36
CA PHE A 131 -0.74 -20.22 -2.68
C PHE A 131 -1.03 -19.31 -1.50
N ASN A 132 -1.19 -18.02 -1.78
CA ASN A 132 -1.52 -17.03 -0.77
C ASN A 132 -2.68 -16.16 -1.25
N PHE A 133 -3.57 -15.84 -0.32
CA PHE A 133 -4.64 -14.87 -0.51
C PHE A 133 -4.60 -13.88 0.65
N TYR A 134 -4.61 -12.59 0.36
CA TYR A 134 -4.48 -11.57 1.41
C TYR A 134 -5.01 -10.21 1.00
N GLY A 135 -5.52 -9.47 1.97
CA GLY A 135 -5.69 -8.03 1.85
C GLY A 135 -4.36 -7.33 2.11
N ARG A 136 -4.02 -6.36 1.28
CA ARG A 136 -2.80 -5.58 1.46
C ARG A 136 -3.00 -4.15 1.01
N GLY A 137 -3.10 -3.27 1.97
CA GLY A 137 -3.31 -1.87 1.69
C GLY A 137 -4.78 -1.53 1.51
N GLY A 138 -5.01 -0.24 1.56
CA GLY A 138 -6.30 0.38 1.42
C GLY A 138 -6.21 1.83 1.89
N MET A 139 -7.02 2.67 1.31
CA MET A 139 -7.28 4.01 1.79
C MET A 139 -8.77 4.10 2.01
N ASN A 140 -9.16 4.48 3.21
CA ASN A 140 -10.56 4.68 3.49
C ASN A 140 -10.73 5.85 4.44
N THR A 141 -11.48 6.84 4.03
CA THR A 141 -11.88 8.00 4.84
C THR A 141 -13.34 8.25 4.64
N ASP A 142 -14.01 8.70 5.69
CA ASP A 142 -15.40 9.10 5.67
C ASP A 142 -15.56 10.32 6.58
N TYR A 143 -15.55 11.50 5.97
CA TYR A 143 -15.74 12.76 6.65
C TYR A 143 -17.20 13.21 6.48
N ASN A 144 -17.97 13.03 7.51
CA ASN A 144 -19.38 13.41 7.53
C ASN A 144 -19.55 14.74 8.26
N GLY A 145 -19.79 15.82 7.52
CA GLY A 145 -19.92 17.18 8.02
C GLY A 145 -19.00 18.16 7.31
N GLY A 146 -18.79 19.31 7.92
CA GLY A 146 -18.07 20.42 7.31
C GLY A 146 -18.87 21.12 6.20
N SER A 147 -18.28 22.13 5.61
CA SER A 147 -18.78 22.81 4.44
C SER A 147 -17.64 23.42 3.62
N ALA A 148 -17.93 23.69 2.35
CA ALA A 148 -17.04 24.41 1.45
C ALA A 148 -17.72 25.63 0.91
N THR A 149 -17.00 26.75 0.84
CA THR A 149 -17.48 28.00 0.26
C THR A 149 -16.83 28.21 -1.08
N LEU A 150 -17.64 28.31 -2.12
CA LEU A 150 -17.24 28.66 -3.47
C LEU A 150 -17.59 30.12 -3.75
N ASP A 151 -16.56 30.87 -4.10
CA ASP A 151 -16.63 32.24 -4.56
C ASP A 151 -15.99 32.27 -5.96
N PRO A 152 -16.78 32.28 -7.03
CA PRO A 152 -16.27 32.09 -8.39
C PRO A 152 -15.39 33.24 -8.90
N ASP A 153 -15.58 34.44 -8.42
CA ASP A 153 -14.94 35.67 -8.92
C ASP A 153 -14.26 36.51 -7.82
N GLY A 154 -14.16 35.97 -6.59
CA GLY A 154 -13.54 36.66 -5.46
C GLY A 154 -14.33 37.90 -5.04
N PRO A 155 -13.75 39.13 -5.12
CA PRO A 155 -14.46 40.34 -4.75
C PRO A 155 -15.51 40.82 -5.82
N GLY A 156 -15.80 39.98 -6.80
CA GLY A 156 -16.75 40.27 -7.88
C GLY A 156 -18.21 40.17 -7.47
N PRO A 157 -19.14 40.40 -8.41
CA PRO A 157 -20.56 40.38 -8.14
C PRO A 157 -21.21 39.01 -8.11
N ALA A 158 -20.49 37.93 -8.40
CA ALA A 158 -21.05 36.59 -8.38
C ALA A 158 -21.43 36.15 -6.96
N PRO A 159 -22.54 35.42 -6.80
CA PRO A 159 -22.98 35.01 -5.48
C PRO A 159 -22.04 33.98 -4.90
N VAL A 160 -21.66 34.19 -3.65
CA VAL A 160 -20.92 33.21 -2.84
C VAL A 160 -21.88 32.08 -2.46
N SER A 161 -21.44 30.83 -2.65
CA SER A 161 -22.23 29.65 -2.34
C SER A 161 -21.54 28.83 -1.27
N THR A 162 -22.26 28.43 -0.21
CA THR A 162 -21.80 27.47 0.79
C THR A 162 -22.51 26.15 0.55
N LEU A 163 -21.68 25.11 0.34
CA LEU A 163 -22.11 23.77 0.00
C LEU A 163 -21.82 22.81 1.15
N PRO A 164 -22.68 21.82 1.42
CA PRO A 164 -22.47 20.88 2.50
C PRO A 164 -21.33 19.91 2.18
N GLY A 165 -20.60 19.50 3.22
CA GLY A 165 -19.47 18.59 3.12
C GLY A 165 -18.16 19.28 2.76
N VAL A 166 -17.06 18.58 2.99
CA VAL A 166 -15.68 19.10 2.85
C VAL A 166 -15.41 19.66 1.46
N TYR A 167 -15.96 19.02 0.43
CA TYR A 167 -15.79 19.42 -0.98
C TYR A 167 -17.12 19.63 -1.70
N GLY A 168 -18.13 20.06 -0.95
CA GLY A 168 -19.41 20.52 -1.52
C GLY A 168 -20.38 19.44 -1.97
N GLY A 169 -20.04 18.16 -1.77
CA GLY A 169 -20.87 17.02 -2.19
C GLY A 169 -21.45 16.19 -1.04
N GLY A 170 -21.56 16.76 0.17
CA GLY A 170 -22.02 16.05 1.36
C GLY A 170 -20.90 15.25 2.03
N ALA A 171 -21.21 14.04 2.53
CA ALA A 171 -20.19 13.16 3.11
C ALA A 171 -19.08 12.89 2.11
N THR A 172 -17.84 13.11 2.54
CA THR A 172 -16.67 13.10 1.64
C THR A 172 -15.68 12.05 2.07
N GLY A 173 -15.24 11.23 1.12
CA GLY A 173 -14.26 10.20 1.43
C GLY A 173 -13.80 9.43 0.22
N VAL A 174 -12.86 8.55 0.49
CA VAL A 174 -12.37 7.54 -0.45
C VAL A 174 -12.47 6.16 0.18
N ASP A 175 -12.76 5.17 -0.63
CA ASP A 175 -12.73 3.76 -0.28
C ASP A 175 -11.90 3.00 -1.31
N LEU A 176 -10.70 2.59 -0.92
CA LEU A 176 -9.83 1.73 -1.69
C LEU A 176 -9.66 0.41 -0.95
N MET A 177 -10.14 -0.66 -1.53
CA MET A 177 -9.92 -2.03 -1.05
C MET A 177 -9.15 -2.82 -2.08
N GLN A 178 -8.17 -3.62 -1.61
CA GLN A 178 -7.36 -4.47 -2.45
C GLN A 178 -7.25 -5.87 -1.87
N ALA A 179 -7.45 -6.87 -2.72
CA ALA A 179 -7.20 -8.26 -2.42
C ALA A 179 -6.22 -8.84 -3.44
N PHE A 180 -5.32 -9.68 -2.97
CA PHE A 180 -4.26 -10.29 -3.77
C PHE A 180 -4.34 -11.79 -3.68
N MET A 181 -4.10 -12.46 -4.81
CA MET A 181 -3.84 -13.89 -4.90
C MET A 181 -2.44 -14.07 -5.48
N ASP A 182 -1.65 -14.87 -4.82
CA ASP A 182 -0.29 -15.17 -5.19
C ASP A 182 -0.13 -16.68 -5.39
N VAL A 183 0.47 -17.08 -6.50
CA VAL A 183 0.86 -18.46 -6.79
C VAL A 183 2.34 -18.47 -7.07
N THR A 184 3.08 -19.20 -6.26
CA THR A 184 4.55 -19.24 -6.30
C THR A 184 5.05 -20.65 -6.51
N TYR A 185 6.08 -20.80 -7.32
CA TYR A 185 6.90 -22.00 -7.43
C TYR A 185 8.33 -21.67 -6.98
N ALA A 186 8.93 -22.54 -6.17
CA ALA A 186 10.31 -22.42 -5.74
C ALA A 186 11.06 -23.75 -5.93
N HIS A 187 12.34 -23.62 -6.22
CA HIS A 187 13.26 -24.75 -6.35
C HIS A 187 14.59 -24.44 -5.69
N ARG A 188 15.12 -25.43 -4.94
CA ARG A 188 16.42 -25.38 -4.27
C ARG A 188 17.43 -26.19 -5.06
N MET A 189 18.60 -25.62 -5.25
CA MET A 189 19.79 -26.30 -5.80
C MET A 189 20.93 -26.09 -4.83
N ASP A 190 21.29 -27.14 -4.12
CA ASP A 190 22.30 -27.12 -3.04
C ASP A 190 21.99 -26.04 -1.99
N ASN A 191 22.81 -24.99 -1.96
CA ASN A 191 22.71 -23.88 -1.00
C ASN A 191 21.98 -22.64 -1.56
N VAL A 192 21.42 -22.73 -2.76
CA VAL A 192 20.73 -21.61 -3.41
C VAL A 192 19.31 -22.02 -3.74
N SER A 193 18.37 -21.14 -3.44
CA SER A 193 16.97 -21.32 -3.80
C SER A 193 16.53 -20.21 -4.78
N PHE A 194 15.73 -20.61 -5.75
CA PHE A 194 15.11 -19.72 -6.72
C PHE A 194 13.60 -19.83 -6.60
N GLY A 195 12.91 -18.76 -6.85
CA GLY A 195 11.44 -18.76 -6.87
C GLY A 195 10.90 -17.75 -7.87
N ILE A 196 9.75 -18.09 -8.42
CA ILE A 196 8.96 -17.23 -9.28
C ILE A 196 7.51 -17.28 -8.84
N GLY A 197 6.85 -16.13 -8.80
CA GLY A 197 5.44 -16.04 -8.44
C GLY A 197 4.67 -15.14 -9.40
N GLY A 198 3.40 -15.47 -9.57
CA GLY A 198 2.42 -14.64 -10.23
C GLY A 198 1.46 -14.04 -9.21
N VAL A 199 1.26 -12.73 -9.25
CA VAL A 199 0.35 -12.01 -8.34
C VAL A 199 -0.83 -11.50 -9.15
N PHE A 200 -2.04 -11.86 -8.72
CA PHE A 200 -3.28 -11.33 -9.25
C PHE A 200 -3.92 -10.41 -8.21
N ALA A 201 -4.20 -9.17 -8.60
CA ALA A 201 -4.79 -8.15 -7.72
C ALA A 201 -6.21 -7.80 -8.18
N ILE A 202 -7.13 -7.76 -7.22
CA ILE A 202 -8.48 -7.22 -7.40
C ILE A 202 -8.54 -5.92 -6.59
N GLN A 203 -8.99 -4.84 -7.22
CA GLN A 203 -9.11 -3.55 -6.59
C GLN A 203 -10.50 -2.97 -6.80
N ARG A 204 -11.06 -2.41 -5.73
CA ARG A 204 -12.23 -1.53 -5.77
C ARG A 204 -11.80 -0.15 -5.28
N PHE A 205 -12.16 0.87 -6.04
CA PHE A 205 -11.95 2.26 -5.65
C PHE A 205 -13.26 3.04 -5.81
N GLU A 206 -13.59 3.80 -4.79
CA GLU A 206 -14.74 4.70 -4.76
C GLU A 206 -14.32 6.02 -4.13
N ALA A 207 -14.84 7.14 -4.65
CA ALA A 207 -14.64 8.46 -4.10
C ALA A 207 -15.95 9.21 -4.09
N ASN A 208 -16.30 9.79 -2.96
CA ASN A 208 -17.58 10.45 -2.72
C ASN A 208 -17.38 11.89 -2.27
N GLY A 209 -18.43 12.72 -2.45
CA GLY A 209 -18.49 14.06 -1.92
C GLY A 209 -17.60 15.09 -2.62
N LEU A 210 -17.14 14.81 -3.85
CA LEU A 210 -16.17 15.61 -4.60
C LEU A 210 -16.84 16.60 -5.57
N ALA A 211 -18.01 17.17 -5.25
CA ALA A 211 -18.78 18.00 -6.19
C ALA A 211 -17.97 19.17 -6.76
N LEU A 212 -17.14 19.82 -5.95
CA LEU A 212 -16.33 20.97 -6.39
C LEU A 212 -15.12 20.60 -7.29
N PHE A 213 -14.85 19.30 -7.50
CA PHE A 213 -13.86 18.79 -8.46
C PHE A 213 -14.49 18.26 -9.75
N GLY A 214 -15.81 18.08 -9.80
CA GLY A 214 -16.54 17.78 -11.02
C GLY A 214 -16.57 19.01 -11.90
N GLY A 215 -15.93 18.97 -13.06
CA GLY A 215 -15.81 20.12 -13.96
C GLY A 215 -17.14 20.81 -14.25
N TYR A 216 -17.09 22.11 -14.31
CA TYR A 216 -18.12 23.00 -14.81
C TYR A 216 -18.18 22.91 -16.33
#